data_7ae3412397fb03ba79a4d530bf6c1458
#
_entry.id   7ae3412397fb03ba79a4d530bf6c1458
#
_cell.length_a   1.000
_cell.length_b   1.000
_cell.length_c   1.000
_cell.angle_alpha   90.00
_cell.angle_beta   90.00
_cell.angle_gamma   90.00
#
_symmetry.space_group_name_H-M   'P 1'
#
loop_
_entity.id
_entity.type
_entity.pdbx_description
1 polymer ?
#
loop_
_entity_poly.entity_id
_entity_poly.type
_entity_poly.pdbx_seq_one_letter_code
_entity_poly.pdbx_strand_id
1 'polypeptide(L)'
;MKKLLLIALSSALALGMLTACGGTNQTEPENEPETPPDLVGEWKQTNSNTDDAWQAATISGDTIEVYWVSDNGETKALYWAGSFDAPTTENEPYTWESVNDKEQTDMAILASGDDTKTFTYQDGVISYEVSAMGVTQTVKLEKQ
;
A
#
# COMPACT_ATOMS: atom_id res chain seq x y z
N MET A 1 -68.31 -4.08 53.13
CA MET A 1 -68.59 -3.23 52.14
C MET A 1 -67.38 -3.03 51.31
N LYS A 2 -67.46 -3.25 50.30
CA LYS A 2 -66.95 -2.72 49.36
C LYS A 2 -65.75 -2.84 48.87
N LYS A 3 -65.44 -3.10 48.15
CA LYS A 3 -65.30 -2.87 46.88
C LYS A 3 -64.00 -2.65 46.37
N LEU A 4 -63.38 -3.10 45.80
CA LEU A 4 -63.31 -3.72 44.85
C LEU A 4 -62.96 -3.28 43.61
N LEU A 5 -62.25 -3.46 42.95
CA LEU A 5 -62.11 -3.06 41.85
C LEU A 5 -60.87 -3.02 41.39
N LEU A 6 -60.20 -3.46 40.98
CA LEU A 6 -60.32 -4.01 40.05
C LEU A 6 -59.73 -3.59 38.86
N ILE A 7 -59.27 -3.79 38.32
CA ILE A 7 -59.03 -3.46 37.28
C ILE A 7 -57.80 -3.45 36.71
N ALA A 8 -57.42 -3.93 36.53
CA ALA A 8 -57.42 -4.74 35.84
C ALA A 8 -56.66 -4.61 34.60
N LEU A 9 -56.86 -4.16 34.00
CA LEU A 9 -56.72 -3.94 32.92
C LEU A 9 -55.60 -3.72 32.17
N SER A 10 -55.10 -3.31 32.49
CA SER A 10 -54.11 -2.92 32.03
C SER A 10 -53.23 -3.46 31.14
N SER A 11 -53.12 -4.18 31.30
CA SER A 11 -52.42 -4.93 30.68
C SER A 11 -51.92 -4.81 29.41
N ALA A 12 -52.59 -4.64 28.93
CA ALA A 12 -52.44 -4.79 27.69
C ALA A 12 -51.32 -4.43 26.95
N LEU A 13 -51.04 -3.76 27.28
CA LEU A 13 -50.24 -3.33 26.65
C LEU A 13 -49.14 -3.66 26.18
N ALA A 14 -48.82 -4.09 26.51
CA ALA A 14 -47.72 -4.36 26.30
C ALA A 14 -47.07 -4.60 25.13
N LEU A 15 -47.58 -4.83 24.74
CA LEU A 15 -47.25 -5.29 23.77
C LEU A 15 -46.42 -4.81 22.90
N GLY A 16 -46.53 -4.13 22.74
CA GLY A 16 -45.99 -3.76 21.70
C GLY A 16 -44.69 -3.84 21.36
N MET A 17 -44.32 -3.75 22.01
CA MET A 17 -43.27 -3.62 21.77
C MET A 17 -42.38 -4.17 21.06
N LEU A 18 -42.46 -4.78 21.00
CA LEU A 18 -41.70 -5.42 20.47
C LEU A 18 -40.93 -5.29 19.54
N THR A 19 -41.17 -4.91 19.20
CA THR A 19 -40.69 -4.93 18.27
C THR A 19 -39.68 -4.57 17.80
N ALA A 20 -39.72 -4.09 18.09
CA ALA A 20 -38.80 -3.63 17.84
C ALA A 20 -37.67 -4.02 17.36
N CYS A 21 -37.56 -4.41 17.87
CA CYS A 21 -36.60 -4.92 17.59
C CYS A 21 -36.06 -5.00 16.53
N GLY A 22 -36.67 -4.81 16.05
CA GLY A 22 -36.15 -4.92 14.95
C GLY A 22 -34.88 -4.37 14.72
N GLY A 23 -34.64 -3.73 15.33
CA GLY A 23 -33.51 -3.14 15.07
C GLY A 23 -32.36 -3.93 14.97
N THR A 24 -32.42 -4.73 14.35
CA THR A 24 -31.24 -5.27 13.96
C THR A 24 -30.61 -4.28 13.13
N ASN A 25 -30.03 -3.55 13.72
CA ASN A 25 -29.01 -2.87 13.09
C ASN A 25 -27.93 -3.85 12.99
N GLN A 26 -28.08 -4.61 12.08
CA GLN A 26 -26.91 -4.99 11.42
C GLN A 26 -26.48 -3.72 10.74
N THR A 27 -25.59 -3.10 11.34
CA THR A 27 -24.67 -2.28 10.62
C THR A 27 -23.97 -3.26 9.73
N GLU A 28 -24.44 -3.37 8.57
CA GLU A 28 -23.64 -3.86 7.50
C GLU A 28 -22.34 -3.06 7.61
N PRO A 29 -21.22 -3.68 7.68
CA PRO A 29 -20.00 -2.91 7.67
C PRO A 29 -20.09 -2.07 6.40
N GLU A 30 -20.13 -0.82 6.61
CA GLU A 30 -20.03 0.13 5.54
C GLU A 30 -18.68 -0.20 4.92
N ASN A 31 -18.72 -0.81 3.77
CA ASN A 31 -17.51 -1.00 3.00
C ASN A 31 -17.01 0.41 2.73
N GLU A 32 -16.05 0.82 3.49
CA GLU A 32 -15.25 1.96 3.10
C GLU A 32 -14.75 1.64 1.69
N PRO A 33 -14.88 2.57 0.77
CA PRO A 33 -14.43 2.32 -0.58
C PRO A 33 -12.96 1.92 -0.55
N GLU A 34 -12.70 0.72 -0.99
CA GLU A 34 -11.36 0.18 -1.09
C GLU A 34 -10.51 1.16 -1.91
N THR A 35 -9.58 1.81 -1.25
CA THR A 35 -8.72 2.79 -1.88
C THR A 35 -7.38 2.15 -2.16
N PRO A 36 -7.01 2.01 -3.43
CA PRO A 36 -5.71 1.47 -3.79
C PRO A 36 -4.58 2.25 -3.14
N PRO A 37 -3.46 1.62 -2.79
CA PRO A 37 -2.33 2.33 -2.23
C PRO A 37 -1.79 3.38 -3.21
N ASP A 38 -1.60 4.58 -2.71
CA ASP A 38 -0.97 5.66 -3.47
C ASP A 38 0.54 5.47 -3.46
N LEU A 39 1.07 4.98 -4.56
CA LEU A 39 2.50 4.75 -4.73
C LEU A 39 3.24 5.99 -5.23
N VAL A 40 2.55 6.99 -5.74
CA VAL A 40 3.17 8.20 -6.31
C VAL A 40 3.93 8.97 -5.24
N GLY A 41 5.16 9.36 -5.56
CA GLY A 41 6.01 10.15 -4.67
C GLY A 41 7.44 9.67 -4.61
N GLU A 42 8.16 10.14 -3.62
CA GLU A 42 9.55 9.80 -3.41
C GLU A 42 9.70 8.76 -2.32
N TRP A 43 10.61 7.83 -2.53
CA TRP A 43 10.86 6.68 -1.68
C TRP A 43 12.35 6.58 -1.38
N LYS A 44 12.70 6.20 -0.16
CA LYS A 44 14.09 6.08 0.29
C LYS A 44 14.33 4.74 0.94
N GLN A 45 15.49 4.16 0.69
CA GLN A 45 15.91 2.90 1.29
C GLN A 45 16.09 3.05 2.80
N THR A 46 15.53 2.10 3.55
CA THR A 46 15.59 2.08 5.02
C THR A 46 16.53 0.99 5.55
N ASN A 47 16.89 0.04 4.72
CA ASN A 47 17.79 -1.06 5.10
C ASN A 47 19.17 -0.96 4.43
N SER A 48 19.66 0.23 4.18
CA SER A 48 21.02 0.43 3.70
C SER A 48 22.05 0.03 4.77
N ASN A 49 23.21 -0.47 4.32
CA ASN A 49 24.30 -0.83 5.20
C ASN A 49 25.15 0.37 5.64
N THR A 50 24.92 1.54 5.06
CA THR A 50 25.64 2.79 5.35
C THR A 50 24.66 3.96 5.37
N ASP A 51 25.01 5.02 6.08
CA ASP A 51 24.18 6.22 6.18
C ASP A 51 24.42 7.21 5.04
N ASP A 52 25.53 7.07 4.35
CA ASP A 52 25.96 7.98 3.29
C ASP A 52 25.61 7.51 1.87
N ALA A 53 25.08 6.29 1.74
CA ALA A 53 24.69 5.72 0.46
C ALA A 53 23.43 4.85 0.62
N TRP A 54 22.48 5.02 -0.28
CA TRP A 54 21.21 4.29 -0.29
C TRP A 54 20.63 4.22 -1.69
N GLN A 55 19.55 3.47 -1.86
CA GLN A 55 18.71 3.59 -3.06
C GLN A 55 17.51 4.49 -2.79
N ALA A 56 17.14 5.26 -3.77
CA ALA A 56 15.96 6.11 -3.77
C ALA A 56 15.15 5.85 -5.02
N ALA A 57 13.83 5.93 -4.91
CA ALA A 57 12.96 5.82 -6.07
C ALA A 57 12.00 7.00 -6.15
N THR A 58 11.61 7.31 -7.36
CA THR A 58 10.54 8.26 -7.66
C THR A 58 9.49 7.53 -8.48
N ILE A 59 8.25 7.57 -8.03
CA ILE A 59 7.10 7.02 -8.74
C ILE A 59 6.22 8.17 -9.20
N SER A 60 5.92 8.19 -10.49
CA SER A 60 5.09 9.21 -11.12
C SER A 60 4.13 8.54 -12.10
N GLY A 61 2.84 8.49 -11.72
CA GLY A 61 1.83 7.80 -12.52
C GLY A 61 2.12 6.30 -12.63
N ASP A 62 2.43 5.88 -13.82
CA ASP A 62 2.71 4.49 -14.19
C ASP A 62 4.20 4.21 -14.43
N THR A 63 5.08 5.07 -13.95
CA THR A 63 6.52 4.92 -14.09
C THR A 63 7.24 4.93 -12.75
N ILE A 64 8.32 4.14 -12.66
CA ILE A 64 9.20 4.10 -11.50
C ILE A 64 10.64 4.29 -11.96
N GLU A 65 11.34 5.21 -11.32
CA GLU A 65 12.80 5.40 -11.49
C GLU A 65 13.49 5.11 -10.17
N VAL A 66 14.57 4.36 -10.21
CA VAL A 66 15.36 4.03 -9.02
C VAL A 66 16.80 4.48 -9.24
N TYR A 67 17.37 5.08 -8.24
CA TYR A 67 18.72 5.64 -8.26
C TYR A 67 19.59 5.05 -7.15
N TRP A 68 20.87 4.86 -7.49
CA TRP A 68 21.93 4.80 -6.50
C TRP A 68 22.19 6.23 -6.02
N VAL A 69 22.19 6.44 -4.74
CA VAL A 69 22.50 7.72 -4.11
C VAL A 69 23.72 7.53 -3.22
N SER A 70 24.69 8.38 -3.33
CA SER A 70 25.90 8.35 -2.51
C SER A 70 26.35 9.76 -2.11
N ASP A 71 27.43 9.83 -1.34
CA ASP A 71 28.00 11.09 -0.85
C ASP A 71 26.94 11.95 -0.11
N ASN A 72 26.17 11.31 0.74
CA ASN A 72 25.09 11.94 1.51
C ASN A 72 24.03 12.62 0.62
N GLY A 73 23.81 12.12 -0.59
CA GLY A 73 22.81 12.63 -1.51
C GLY A 73 23.35 13.54 -2.62
N GLU A 74 24.64 13.81 -2.63
CA GLU A 74 25.23 14.68 -3.66
C GLU A 74 25.38 13.98 -5.02
N THR A 75 25.52 12.67 -5.01
CA THR A 75 25.68 11.87 -6.23
C THR A 75 24.47 10.97 -6.44
N LYS A 76 23.91 11.02 -7.65
CA LYS A 76 22.82 10.12 -8.08
C LYS A 76 23.20 9.47 -9.40
N ALA A 77 22.97 8.16 -9.49
CA ALA A 77 23.15 7.40 -10.72
C ALA A 77 21.95 6.49 -10.95
N LEU A 78 21.40 6.49 -12.15
CA LEU A 78 20.23 5.69 -12.47
C LEU A 78 20.55 4.21 -12.35
N TYR A 79 19.68 3.48 -11.65
CA TYR A 79 19.72 2.04 -11.52
C TYR A 79 18.60 1.37 -12.32
N TRP A 80 17.40 1.92 -12.31
CA TRP A 80 16.24 1.40 -13.00
C TRP A 80 15.34 2.53 -13.47
N ALA A 81 14.76 2.36 -14.62
CA ALA A 81 13.66 3.17 -15.12
C ALA A 81 12.70 2.24 -15.84
N GLY A 82 11.42 2.33 -15.55
CA GLY A 82 10.45 1.46 -16.18
C GLY A 82 9.02 1.83 -15.91
N SER A 83 8.13 1.29 -16.73
CA SER A 83 6.68 1.43 -16.58
C SER A 83 6.10 0.25 -15.82
N PHE A 84 4.92 0.43 -15.24
CA PHE A 84 4.15 -0.60 -14.56
C PHE A 84 2.67 -0.26 -14.53
N ASP A 85 1.83 -1.24 -14.25
CA ASP A 85 0.41 -1.00 -14.00
C ASP A 85 0.22 -0.58 -12.54
N ALA A 86 -0.44 0.55 -12.32
CA ALA A 86 -0.71 1.03 -10.98
C ALA A 86 -1.78 0.17 -10.29
N PRO A 87 -1.72 0.00 -8.97
CA PRO A 87 -2.73 -0.79 -8.25
C PRO A 87 -4.12 -0.17 -8.39
N THR A 88 -5.11 -1.03 -8.57
CA THR A 88 -6.52 -0.64 -8.70
C THR A 88 -7.36 -1.11 -7.54
N THR A 89 -6.78 -1.86 -6.61
CA THR A 89 -7.43 -2.39 -5.42
C THR A 89 -6.54 -2.19 -4.20
N GLU A 90 -7.11 -2.28 -3.02
CA GLU A 90 -6.36 -2.17 -1.76
C GLU A 90 -5.62 -3.46 -1.35
N ASN A 91 -5.69 -4.50 -2.16
CA ASN A 91 -5.14 -5.80 -1.78
C ASN A 91 -3.62 -5.77 -1.61
N GLU A 92 -3.16 -6.13 -0.45
CA GLU A 92 -1.75 -6.31 -0.14
C GLU A 92 -1.43 -7.78 0.18
N PRO A 93 -0.25 -8.26 -0.18
CA PRO A 93 0.81 -7.52 -0.89
C PRO A 93 0.45 -7.26 -2.36
N TYR A 94 0.72 -6.06 -2.84
CA TYR A 94 0.61 -5.73 -4.25
C TYR A 94 1.97 -5.93 -4.94
N THR A 95 2.03 -6.86 -5.88
CA THR A 95 3.26 -7.17 -6.61
C THR A 95 3.07 -6.82 -8.07
N TRP A 96 4.03 -6.14 -8.65
CA TRP A 96 4.04 -5.79 -10.07
C TRP A 96 5.37 -6.05 -10.73
N GLU A 97 5.31 -6.22 -12.04
CA GLU A 97 6.48 -6.30 -12.88
C GLU A 97 6.62 -4.99 -13.63
N SER A 98 7.75 -4.32 -13.47
CA SER A 98 8.10 -3.11 -14.19
C SER A 98 8.87 -3.47 -15.44
N VAL A 99 8.50 -2.89 -16.57
CA VAL A 99 9.15 -3.10 -17.85
C VAL A 99 10.22 -2.03 -18.07
N ASN A 100 11.42 -2.44 -18.38
CA ASN A 100 12.57 -1.57 -18.51
C ASN A 100 12.41 -0.54 -19.64
N ASP A 101 12.65 0.71 -19.33
CA ASP A 101 12.84 1.78 -20.33
C ASP A 101 14.28 1.77 -20.81
N LYS A 102 14.54 1.02 -21.87
CA LYS A 102 15.87 0.88 -22.45
C LYS A 102 16.42 2.20 -23.01
N GLU A 103 15.59 3.17 -23.32
CA GLU A 103 16.06 4.48 -23.77
C GLU A 103 16.81 5.22 -22.67
N GLN A 104 16.45 4.99 -21.42
CA GLN A 104 17.13 5.58 -20.28
C GLN A 104 18.23 4.68 -19.71
N THR A 105 17.96 3.40 -19.54
CA THR A 105 18.89 2.50 -18.85
C THR A 105 20.11 2.11 -19.69
N ASP A 106 19.99 2.01 -21.00
CA ASP A 106 21.12 1.68 -21.87
C ASP A 106 22.21 2.77 -21.87
N MET A 107 21.87 3.98 -21.47
CA MET A 107 22.81 5.10 -21.36
C MET A 107 23.42 5.23 -19.95
N ALA A 108 22.95 4.48 -18.99
CA ALA A 108 23.34 4.61 -17.60
C ALA A 108 24.25 3.45 -17.16
N ILE A 109 25.48 3.78 -16.81
CA ILE A 109 26.54 2.79 -16.52
C ILE A 109 26.19 1.87 -15.33
N LEU A 110 25.41 2.34 -14.38
CA LEU A 110 25.05 1.60 -13.18
C LEU A 110 23.62 1.04 -13.23
N ALA A 111 22.96 1.13 -14.37
CA ALA A 111 21.61 0.61 -14.52
C ALA A 111 21.60 -0.91 -14.66
N SER A 112 20.51 -1.50 -14.19
CA SER A 112 20.23 -2.90 -14.43
C SER A 112 19.96 -3.16 -15.91
N GLY A 113 20.54 -4.22 -16.43
CA GLY A 113 20.30 -4.67 -17.79
C GLY A 113 19.09 -5.59 -17.94
N ASP A 114 18.36 -5.86 -16.88
CA ASP A 114 17.20 -6.74 -16.91
C ASP A 114 16.10 -6.16 -17.79
N ASP A 115 15.31 -7.02 -18.44
CA ASP A 115 14.17 -6.55 -19.24
C ASP A 115 12.98 -6.17 -18.37
N THR A 116 12.84 -6.82 -17.23
CA THR A 116 11.79 -6.54 -16.25
C THR A 116 12.35 -6.60 -14.83
N LYS A 117 11.66 -5.97 -13.90
CA LYS A 117 12.00 -6.01 -12.48
C LYS A 117 10.73 -6.08 -11.64
N THR A 118 10.71 -7.03 -10.73
CA THR A 118 9.58 -7.23 -9.81
C THR A 118 9.71 -6.37 -8.57
N PHE A 119 8.66 -5.66 -8.25
CA PHE A 119 8.50 -4.88 -7.02
C PHE A 119 7.31 -5.39 -6.24
N THR A 120 7.36 -5.30 -4.93
CA THR A 120 6.26 -5.65 -4.04
C THR A 120 6.02 -4.53 -3.04
N TYR A 121 4.78 -4.08 -2.93
CA TYR A 121 4.33 -3.15 -1.90
C TYR A 121 3.56 -3.91 -0.83
N GLN A 122 3.90 -3.69 0.41
CA GLN A 122 3.21 -4.21 1.59
C GLN A 122 3.47 -3.33 2.81
N ASP A 123 2.42 -3.01 3.54
CA ASP A 123 2.49 -2.28 4.81
C ASP A 123 3.31 -0.97 4.71
N GLY A 124 3.16 -0.23 3.63
CA GLY A 124 3.88 1.04 3.44
C GLY A 124 5.30 0.89 2.90
N VAL A 125 5.74 -0.30 2.59
CA VAL A 125 7.10 -0.59 2.13
C VAL A 125 7.10 -1.14 0.71
N ILE A 126 7.93 -0.58 -0.16
CA ILE A 126 8.25 -1.19 -1.45
C ILE A 126 9.52 -2.00 -1.31
N SER A 127 9.50 -3.24 -1.78
CA SER A 127 10.67 -4.11 -1.77
C SER A 127 10.97 -4.70 -3.14
N TYR A 128 12.24 -4.90 -3.45
CA TYR A 128 12.71 -5.53 -4.67
C TYR A 128 14.14 -6.08 -4.48
N GLU A 129 14.58 -6.94 -5.41
CA GLU A 129 15.90 -7.53 -5.35
C GLU A 129 16.90 -6.80 -6.25
N VAL A 130 18.10 -6.65 -5.75
CA VAL A 130 19.26 -6.13 -6.45
C VAL A 130 20.34 -7.20 -6.43
N SER A 131 20.81 -7.57 -7.59
CA SER A 131 21.93 -8.51 -7.72
C SER A 131 23.14 -7.78 -8.28
N ALA A 132 24.26 -7.90 -7.61
CA ALA A 132 25.52 -7.35 -8.03
C ALA A 132 26.67 -8.28 -7.57
N MET A 133 27.60 -8.57 -8.47
CA MET A 133 28.79 -9.38 -8.20
C MET A 133 28.46 -10.76 -7.58
N GLY A 134 27.33 -11.37 -7.98
CA GLY A 134 26.91 -12.67 -7.47
C GLY A 134 26.22 -12.65 -6.11
N VAL A 135 25.96 -11.49 -5.57
CA VAL A 135 25.23 -11.30 -4.31
C VAL A 135 23.88 -10.69 -4.61
N THR A 136 22.81 -11.28 -4.10
CA THR A 136 21.45 -10.73 -4.17
C THR A 136 21.07 -10.17 -2.81
N GLN A 137 20.52 -8.97 -2.82
CA GLN A 137 20.08 -8.27 -1.63
C GLN A 137 18.69 -7.69 -1.84
N THR A 138 17.83 -7.82 -0.83
CA THR A 138 16.52 -7.18 -0.85
C THR A 138 16.65 -5.73 -0.38
N VAL A 139 16.23 -4.82 -1.23
CA VAL A 139 16.09 -3.40 -0.90
C VAL A 139 14.68 -3.16 -0.38
N LYS A 140 14.55 -2.31 0.63
CA LYS A 140 13.28 -1.87 1.21
C LYS A 140 13.21 -0.36 1.20
N LEU A 141 12.18 0.18 0.58
CA LEU A 141 11.95 1.61 0.48
C LEU A 141 10.71 2.02 1.27
N GLU A 142 10.78 3.15 1.94
CA GLU A 142 9.64 3.80 2.59
C GLU A 142 9.41 5.18 1.97
N LYS A 143 8.15 5.60 1.95
CA LYS A 143 7.74 6.89 1.36
C LYS A 143 8.23 8.05 2.22
N GLN A 144 8.66 9.14 1.58
CA GLN A 144 9.21 10.33 2.24
C GLN A 144 8.15 11.41 2.46
#